data_b00118dc5a7f42469964b49a66023097
#
_entry.id   b00118dc5a7f42469964b49a66023097
#
_cell.length_a   1.000
_cell.length_b   1.000
_cell.length_c   1.000
_cell.angle_alpha   90.00
_cell.angle_beta   90.00
_cell.angle_gamma   90.00
#
_symmetry.space_group_name_H-M   'P 1'
#
loop_
_entity.id
_entity.type
_entity.pdbx_description
1 polymer ?
#
loop_
_entity_poly.entity_id
_entity_poly.type
_entity_poly.pdbx_seq_one_letter_code
_entity_poly.pdbx_strand_id
1 'polypeptide(L)'
;MDFNALFSQNNTVRILSERDLSQTSNYIELVKAFARITYQSIYVIDYQLKSFEYVSDNPLFLAGLTAETVKEMGYSFYQKFVSEADFRMLIDINEAGFNFYEKIPLEERKLYVISYDFQIQNASGKYILVNHKLTPVFLTEGGKIWKAICIVSLSSNLSSGNVTIEKLNSDLLWKLDRSNVKWVPQKKINLTEREVEILRFYHRGLTILETSEKIFLSIDTVKFHRRKLLRN
;
A
#
# COMPACT_ATOMS: atom_id res chain seq x y z
N MET A 1 15.29 -18.78 1.45
CA MET A 1 14.58 -18.02 2.52
C MET A 1 13.19 -18.62 2.71
N ASP A 2 12.74 -18.73 3.94
CA ASP A 2 11.40 -19.27 4.21
C ASP A 2 10.35 -18.16 4.09
N PHE A 3 9.33 -18.32 3.23
CA PHE A 3 8.23 -17.37 3.09
C PHE A 3 7.36 -17.27 4.36
N ASN A 4 7.41 -18.28 5.26
CA ASN A 4 6.71 -18.21 6.54
C ASN A 4 7.18 -17.04 7.41
N ALA A 5 8.38 -16.51 7.17
CA ALA A 5 8.89 -15.32 7.84
C ALA A 5 8.10 -14.04 7.52
N LEU A 6 7.27 -14.04 6.45
CA LEU A 6 6.33 -12.95 6.17
C LEU A 6 5.11 -12.94 7.11
N PHE A 7 4.88 -14.01 7.90
CA PHE A 7 3.79 -14.07 8.88
C PHE A 7 4.34 -13.80 10.27
N SER A 8 3.98 -12.62 10.81
CA SER A 8 4.36 -12.28 12.17
C SER A 8 3.69 -13.18 13.20
N GLN A 9 4.43 -13.59 14.22
CA GLN A 9 3.88 -14.28 15.40
C GLN A 9 2.81 -13.43 16.10
N ASN A 10 2.91 -12.10 16.01
CA ASN A 10 1.97 -11.17 16.62
C ASN A 10 0.60 -11.16 15.90
N ASN A 11 0.52 -11.61 14.64
CA ASN A 11 -0.75 -11.75 13.91
C ASN A 11 -1.01 -13.22 13.56
N THR A 12 -1.14 -14.06 14.55
CA THR A 12 -1.50 -15.47 14.35
C THR A 12 -3.01 -15.64 14.52
N VAL A 13 -3.72 -15.99 13.44
CA VAL A 13 -5.15 -16.33 13.44
C VAL A 13 -5.27 -17.83 13.51
N ARG A 14 -5.68 -18.38 14.67
CA ARG A 14 -5.80 -19.83 14.89
C ARG A 14 -7.24 -20.33 14.80
N ILE A 15 -8.15 -19.62 15.44
CA ILE A 15 -9.57 -20.01 15.56
C ILE A 15 -10.41 -18.81 15.16
N LEU A 16 -11.45 -19.06 14.36
CA LEU A 16 -12.48 -18.08 14.00
C LEU A 16 -13.76 -18.43 14.74
N SER A 17 -14.39 -17.42 15.34
CA SER A 17 -15.73 -17.54 15.93
C SER A 17 -16.81 -17.52 14.84
N GLU A 18 -18.04 -17.93 15.18
CA GLU A 18 -19.20 -17.81 14.27
C GLU A 18 -19.43 -16.34 13.87
N ARG A 19 -19.17 -15.41 14.78
CA ARG A 19 -19.25 -13.97 14.52
C ARG A 19 -18.19 -13.53 13.52
N ASP A 20 -16.97 -14.06 13.60
CA ASP A 20 -15.92 -13.76 12.60
C ASP A 20 -16.38 -14.23 11.22
N LEU A 21 -16.87 -15.46 11.11
CA LEU A 21 -17.33 -16.05 9.84
C LEU A 21 -18.51 -15.28 9.22
N SER A 22 -19.43 -14.74 10.04
CA SER A 22 -20.57 -13.97 9.56
C SER A 22 -20.19 -12.65 8.84
N GLN A 23 -18.98 -12.15 9.04
CA GLN A 23 -18.51 -10.91 8.39
C GLN A 23 -18.25 -11.06 6.88
N THR A 24 -18.13 -12.28 6.35
CA THR A 24 -17.54 -12.53 5.02
C THR A 24 -18.53 -12.78 3.88
N SER A 25 -19.82 -12.48 4.04
CA SER A 25 -20.78 -12.71 2.96
C SER A 25 -20.54 -11.72 1.78
N ASN A 26 -20.30 -12.27 0.59
CA ASN A 26 -20.26 -11.57 -0.71
C ASN A 26 -19.21 -10.45 -0.89
N TYR A 27 -18.27 -10.20 0.04
CA TYR A 27 -17.29 -9.12 -0.09
C TYR A 27 -16.35 -9.31 -1.28
N ILE A 28 -16.02 -10.54 -1.67
CA ILE A 28 -15.15 -10.84 -2.83
C ILE A 28 -15.76 -10.33 -4.13
N GLU A 29 -17.08 -10.39 -4.32
CA GLU A 29 -17.72 -9.85 -5.52
C GLU A 29 -17.56 -8.32 -5.61
N LEU A 30 -17.60 -7.62 -4.46
CA LEU A 30 -17.28 -6.19 -4.39
C LEU A 30 -15.82 -5.92 -4.76
N VAL A 31 -14.88 -6.72 -4.26
CA VAL A 31 -13.45 -6.59 -4.60
C VAL A 31 -13.22 -6.83 -6.09
N LYS A 32 -13.84 -7.84 -6.68
CA LYS A 32 -13.80 -8.10 -8.13
C LYS A 32 -14.37 -6.93 -8.94
N ALA A 33 -15.49 -6.36 -8.51
CA ALA A 33 -16.08 -5.19 -9.16
C ALA A 33 -15.13 -4.00 -9.13
N PHE A 34 -14.51 -3.74 -7.98
CA PHE A 34 -13.53 -2.67 -7.81
C PHE A 34 -12.27 -2.91 -8.66
N ALA A 35 -11.77 -4.15 -8.74
CA ALA A 35 -10.63 -4.51 -9.56
C ALA A 35 -10.86 -4.24 -11.06
N ARG A 36 -12.12 -4.36 -11.57
CA ARG A 36 -12.46 -4.08 -12.97
C ARG A 36 -12.40 -2.60 -13.35
N ILE A 37 -12.55 -1.70 -12.39
CA ILE A 37 -12.59 -0.24 -12.63
C ILE A 37 -11.29 0.46 -12.27
N THR A 38 -10.29 -0.26 -11.78
CA THR A 38 -8.97 0.29 -11.44
C THR A 38 -7.90 -0.26 -12.37
N TYR A 39 -6.83 0.52 -12.58
CA TYR A 39 -5.63 0.08 -13.30
C TYR A 39 -4.56 -0.52 -12.38
N GLN A 40 -4.92 -0.82 -11.13
CA GLN A 40 -4.01 -1.34 -10.11
C GLN A 40 -4.26 -2.84 -9.93
N SER A 41 -3.24 -3.59 -9.57
CA SER A 41 -3.43 -4.98 -9.15
C SER A 41 -3.99 -5.01 -7.74
N ILE A 42 -5.01 -5.84 -7.54
CA ILE A 42 -5.66 -6.03 -6.24
C ILE A 42 -5.59 -7.50 -5.86
N TYR A 43 -5.25 -7.78 -4.62
CA TYR A 43 -5.36 -9.12 -4.07
C TYR A 43 -5.78 -9.08 -2.60
N VAL A 44 -6.32 -10.19 -2.12
CA VAL A 44 -6.79 -10.36 -0.74
C VAL A 44 -5.97 -11.46 -0.07
N ILE A 45 -5.39 -11.13 1.07
CA ILE A 45 -4.68 -12.07 1.94
C ILE A 45 -5.65 -12.65 2.95
N ASP A 46 -5.62 -13.97 3.11
CA ASP A 46 -6.17 -14.67 4.26
C ASP A 46 -5.03 -15.10 5.19
N TYR A 47 -4.93 -14.45 6.35
CA TYR A 47 -3.87 -14.74 7.34
C TYR A 47 -4.10 -16.04 8.11
N GLN A 48 -5.34 -16.53 8.18
CA GLN A 48 -5.63 -17.84 8.76
C GLN A 48 -5.08 -18.95 7.89
N LEU A 49 -5.40 -18.90 6.59
CA LEU A 49 -4.98 -19.90 5.60
C LEU A 49 -3.56 -19.62 5.05
N LYS A 50 -2.97 -18.46 5.37
CA LYS A 50 -1.68 -18.00 4.85
C LYS A 50 -1.62 -18.08 3.32
N SER A 51 -2.67 -17.63 2.66
CA SER A 51 -2.87 -17.73 1.22
C SER A 51 -3.45 -16.45 0.63
N PHE A 52 -3.50 -16.38 -0.69
CA PHE A 52 -4.27 -15.36 -1.40
C PHE A 52 -5.67 -15.90 -1.67
N GLU A 53 -6.69 -15.24 -1.12
CA GLU A 53 -8.09 -15.58 -1.38
C GLU A 53 -8.55 -15.12 -2.75
N TYR A 54 -8.04 -13.97 -3.20
CA TYR A 54 -8.32 -13.38 -4.50
C TYR A 54 -7.06 -12.72 -5.05
N VAL A 55 -6.87 -12.80 -6.36
CA VAL A 55 -5.85 -12.06 -7.12
C VAL A 55 -6.53 -11.53 -8.39
N SER A 56 -6.36 -10.26 -8.73
CA SER A 56 -6.91 -9.65 -9.94
C SER A 56 -6.07 -10.00 -11.17
N ASP A 57 -6.70 -9.97 -12.36
CA ASP A 57 -6.03 -10.24 -13.64
C ASP A 57 -5.12 -9.10 -14.13
N ASN A 58 -4.91 -8.05 -13.33
CA ASN A 58 -4.00 -6.97 -13.69
C ASN A 58 -2.55 -7.47 -13.74
N PRO A 59 -1.82 -7.29 -14.85
CA PRO A 59 -0.51 -7.92 -15.09
C PRO A 59 0.61 -7.40 -14.19
N LEU A 60 0.42 -6.27 -13.51
CA LEU A 60 1.48 -5.65 -12.70
C LEU A 60 1.98 -6.55 -11.55
N PHE A 61 1.09 -7.35 -10.95
CA PHE A 61 1.44 -8.26 -9.86
C PHE A 61 1.49 -9.74 -10.28
N LEU A 62 1.40 -10.05 -11.57
CA LEU A 62 1.32 -11.43 -12.05
C LEU A 62 2.66 -12.02 -12.51
N ALA A 63 3.68 -11.21 -12.72
CA ALA A 63 4.99 -11.66 -13.22
C ALA A 63 4.89 -12.52 -14.51
N GLY A 64 3.88 -12.28 -15.35
CA GLY A 64 3.59 -13.05 -16.55
C GLY A 64 2.80 -14.34 -16.34
N LEU A 65 2.37 -14.65 -15.13
CA LEU A 65 1.50 -15.77 -14.80
C LEU A 65 0.02 -15.38 -14.87
N THR A 66 -0.87 -16.37 -14.74
CA THR A 66 -2.30 -16.12 -14.55
C THR A 66 -2.60 -15.79 -13.08
N ALA A 67 -3.70 -15.07 -12.83
CA ALA A 67 -4.16 -14.77 -11.46
C ALA A 67 -4.37 -16.04 -10.62
N GLU A 68 -4.92 -17.11 -11.24
CA GLU A 68 -5.14 -18.38 -10.55
C GLU A 68 -3.81 -19.04 -10.16
N THR A 69 -2.81 -19.05 -11.05
CA THR A 69 -1.48 -19.57 -10.73
C THR A 69 -0.84 -18.80 -9.57
N VAL A 70 -0.93 -17.45 -9.56
CA VAL A 70 -0.39 -16.63 -8.47
C VAL A 70 -1.14 -16.92 -7.16
N LYS A 71 -2.45 -17.11 -7.21
CA LYS A 71 -3.26 -17.47 -6.06
C LYS A 71 -2.86 -18.85 -5.49
N GLU A 72 -2.68 -19.85 -6.35
CA GLU A 72 -2.21 -21.19 -5.96
C GLU A 72 -0.80 -21.17 -5.34
N MET A 73 0.10 -20.35 -5.90
CA MET A 73 1.45 -20.16 -5.35
C MET A 73 1.43 -19.53 -3.96
N GLY A 74 0.45 -18.67 -3.68
CA GLY A 74 0.37 -17.93 -2.44
C GLY A 74 1.67 -17.16 -2.17
N TYR A 75 2.18 -17.22 -0.95
CA TYR A 75 3.39 -16.47 -0.55
C TYR A 75 4.70 -16.95 -1.19
N SER A 76 4.73 -18.15 -1.77
CA SER A 76 5.89 -18.62 -2.56
C SER A 76 6.11 -17.76 -3.82
N PHE A 77 5.07 -17.04 -4.27
CA PHE A 77 5.17 -16.05 -5.33
C PHE A 77 6.19 -14.95 -5.02
N TYR A 78 6.16 -14.40 -3.80
CA TYR A 78 7.15 -13.40 -3.40
C TYR A 78 8.56 -13.95 -3.41
N GLN A 79 8.75 -15.16 -2.89
CA GLN A 79 10.06 -15.79 -2.85
C GLN A 79 10.67 -16.00 -4.24
N LYS A 80 9.81 -16.21 -5.24
CA LYS A 80 10.23 -16.49 -6.62
C LYS A 80 10.47 -15.23 -7.44
N PHE A 81 9.64 -14.18 -7.26
CA PHE A 81 9.59 -13.03 -8.18
C PHE A 81 10.08 -11.71 -7.56
N VAL A 82 10.28 -11.65 -6.25
CA VAL A 82 10.90 -10.50 -5.58
C VAL A 82 12.39 -10.74 -5.43
N SER A 83 13.22 -9.68 -5.56
CA SER A 83 14.65 -9.80 -5.35
C SER A 83 14.97 -10.29 -3.91
N GLU A 84 16.07 -11.02 -3.74
CA GLU A 84 16.45 -11.53 -2.42
C GLU A 84 16.60 -10.40 -1.38
N ALA A 85 17.17 -9.27 -1.78
CA ALA A 85 17.33 -8.11 -0.91
C ALA A 85 15.97 -7.51 -0.49
N ASP A 86 15.04 -7.37 -1.44
CA ASP A 86 13.71 -6.85 -1.14
C ASP A 86 12.85 -7.88 -0.39
N PHE A 87 13.04 -9.18 -0.63
CA PHE A 87 12.34 -10.20 0.15
C PHE A 87 12.74 -10.17 1.64
N ARG A 88 14.04 -9.99 1.94
CA ARG A 88 14.50 -9.77 3.33
C ARG A 88 13.87 -8.51 3.92
N MET A 89 13.89 -7.42 3.15
CA MET A 89 13.24 -6.16 3.56
C MET A 89 11.75 -6.34 3.86
N LEU A 90 11.01 -7.11 3.06
CA LEU A 90 9.59 -7.37 3.31
C LEU A 90 9.34 -8.12 4.62
N ILE A 91 10.23 -9.02 5.02
CA ILE A 91 10.17 -9.70 6.33
C ILE A 91 10.29 -8.67 7.45
N ASP A 92 11.32 -7.80 7.39
CA ASP A 92 11.55 -6.75 8.39
C ASP A 92 10.36 -5.78 8.48
N ILE A 93 9.80 -5.38 7.31
CA ILE A 93 8.63 -4.51 7.23
C ILE A 93 7.41 -5.16 7.88
N ASN A 94 7.15 -6.44 7.61
CA ASN A 94 6.03 -7.16 8.21
C ASN A 94 6.17 -7.23 9.73
N GLU A 95 7.35 -7.58 10.24
CA GLU A 95 7.60 -7.62 11.68
C GLU A 95 7.38 -6.25 12.33
N ALA A 96 8.00 -5.20 11.79
CA ALA A 96 7.85 -3.84 12.29
C ALA A 96 6.39 -3.34 12.20
N GLY A 97 5.69 -3.66 11.09
CA GLY A 97 4.30 -3.30 10.85
C GLY A 97 3.36 -3.95 11.85
N PHE A 98 3.47 -5.26 12.08
CA PHE A 98 2.65 -5.95 13.07
C PHE A 98 2.95 -5.52 14.50
N ASN A 99 4.22 -5.23 14.85
CA ASN A 99 4.60 -4.66 16.15
C ASN A 99 4.00 -3.27 16.38
N PHE A 100 3.87 -2.46 15.33
CA PHE A 100 3.15 -1.17 15.40
C PHE A 100 1.65 -1.40 15.58
N TYR A 101 1.07 -2.30 14.77
CA TYR A 101 -0.36 -2.59 14.73
C TYR A 101 -0.91 -3.09 16.09
N GLU A 102 -0.16 -3.92 16.82
CA GLU A 102 -0.54 -4.42 18.15
C GLU A 102 -0.74 -3.30 19.19
N LYS A 103 -0.12 -2.14 18.97
CA LYS A 103 -0.23 -0.97 19.86
C LYS A 103 -1.45 -0.09 19.55
N ILE A 104 -2.14 -0.37 18.42
CA ILE A 104 -3.32 0.38 17.98
C ILE A 104 -4.55 -0.10 18.78
N PRO A 105 -5.39 0.82 19.31
CA PRO A 105 -6.67 0.48 19.90
C PRO A 105 -7.52 -0.35 18.93
N LEU A 106 -8.26 -1.34 19.45
CA LEU A 106 -8.97 -2.33 18.66
C LEU A 106 -9.96 -1.70 17.65
N GLU A 107 -10.68 -0.68 18.11
CA GLU A 107 -11.68 0.07 17.33
C GLU A 107 -11.07 0.88 16.18
N GLU A 108 -9.77 1.20 16.26
CA GLU A 108 -9.08 2.00 15.25
C GLU A 108 -8.33 1.16 14.21
N ARG A 109 -8.11 -0.12 14.48
CA ARG A 109 -7.22 -0.98 13.66
C ARG A 109 -7.53 -1.00 12.18
N LYS A 110 -8.81 -0.89 11.78
CA LYS A 110 -9.24 -0.84 10.36
C LYS A 110 -8.97 0.51 9.68
N LEU A 111 -8.58 1.55 10.44
CA LEU A 111 -8.33 2.88 9.90
C LEU A 111 -6.89 3.07 9.39
N TYR A 112 -6.05 2.07 9.51
CA TYR A 112 -4.65 2.18 9.17
C TYR A 112 -4.31 1.49 7.85
N VAL A 113 -3.43 2.14 7.10
CA VAL A 113 -2.86 1.63 5.85
C VAL A 113 -1.34 1.64 5.98
N ILE A 114 -0.70 0.51 5.70
CA ILE A 114 0.74 0.45 5.50
C ILE A 114 1.05 0.52 4.01
N SER A 115 2.07 1.29 3.65
CA SER A 115 2.55 1.44 2.27
C SER A 115 4.06 1.29 2.22
N TYR A 116 4.57 0.60 1.19
CA TYR A 116 6.00 0.42 0.95
C TYR A 116 6.29 0.08 -0.51
N ASP A 117 7.54 0.23 -0.92
CA ASP A 117 7.99 -0.06 -2.28
C ASP A 117 8.94 -1.26 -2.31
N PHE A 118 8.80 -2.10 -3.32
CA PHE A 118 9.71 -3.20 -3.59
C PHE A 118 9.79 -3.53 -5.08
N GLN A 119 10.84 -4.24 -5.48
CA GLN A 119 11.05 -4.67 -6.85
C GLN A 119 10.48 -6.07 -7.07
N ILE A 120 9.65 -6.20 -8.13
CA ILE A 120 9.09 -7.46 -8.57
C ILE A 120 9.43 -7.69 -10.05
N GLN A 121 9.65 -8.91 -10.45
CA GLN A 121 9.84 -9.26 -11.86
C GLN A 121 8.53 -9.10 -12.65
N ASN A 122 8.63 -8.51 -13.82
CA ASN A 122 7.54 -8.48 -14.80
C ASN A 122 7.56 -9.71 -15.71
N ALA A 123 6.63 -9.80 -16.66
CA ALA A 123 6.53 -10.92 -17.61
C ALA A 123 7.80 -11.14 -18.47
N SER A 124 8.65 -10.11 -18.63
CA SER A 124 9.92 -10.23 -19.36
C SER A 124 11.12 -10.56 -18.43
N GLY A 125 10.87 -10.84 -17.15
CA GLY A 125 11.91 -11.12 -16.16
C GLY A 125 12.68 -9.89 -15.65
N LYS A 126 12.29 -8.68 -16.08
CA LYS A 126 12.89 -7.43 -15.60
C LYS A 126 12.26 -7.01 -14.29
N TYR A 127 13.10 -6.53 -13.36
CA TYR A 127 12.61 -5.93 -12.13
C TYR A 127 11.98 -4.56 -12.38
N ILE A 128 10.80 -4.36 -11.83
CA ILE A 128 10.07 -3.10 -11.81
C ILE A 128 9.78 -2.71 -10.37
N LEU A 129 9.86 -1.43 -10.06
CA LEU A 129 9.57 -0.92 -8.73
C LEU A 129 8.06 -0.69 -8.59
N VAL A 130 7.45 -1.35 -7.62
CA VAL A 130 6.03 -1.22 -7.31
C VAL A 130 5.82 -0.63 -5.94
N ASN A 131 4.72 0.10 -5.76
CA ASN A 131 4.19 0.50 -4.47
C ASN A 131 3.11 -0.48 -4.06
N HIS A 132 3.20 -0.95 -2.85
CA HIS A 132 2.25 -1.85 -2.21
C HIS A 132 1.56 -1.16 -1.05
N LYS A 133 0.24 -1.23 -1.00
CA LYS A 133 -0.58 -0.77 0.11
C LYS A 133 -1.40 -1.91 0.66
N LEU A 134 -1.50 -1.98 1.98
CA LEU A 134 -2.28 -2.99 2.69
C LEU A 134 -3.11 -2.32 3.78
N THR A 135 -4.37 -2.74 3.88
CA THR A 135 -5.27 -2.37 4.98
C THR A 135 -6.10 -3.58 5.42
N PRO A 136 -6.41 -3.72 6.73
CA PRO A 136 -7.28 -4.79 7.19
C PRO A 136 -8.71 -4.63 6.66
N VAL A 137 -9.31 -5.76 6.25
CA VAL A 137 -10.74 -5.85 5.89
C VAL A 137 -11.52 -6.43 7.06
N PHE A 138 -11.09 -7.60 7.53
CA PHE A 138 -11.70 -8.29 8.67
C PHE A 138 -10.68 -8.53 9.77
N LEU A 139 -11.14 -8.34 11.00
CA LEU A 139 -10.40 -8.65 12.22
C LEU A 139 -11.12 -9.78 12.94
N THR A 140 -10.38 -10.61 13.65
CA THR A 140 -10.96 -11.51 14.64
C THR A 140 -11.50 -10.72 15.83
N GLU A 141 -12.32 -11.34 16.68
CA GLU A 141 -12.77 -10.72 17.94
C GLU A 141 -11.60 -10.27 18.83
N GLY A 142 -10.48 -11.00 18.79
CA GLY A 142 -9.24 -10.62 19.48
C GLY A 142 -8.43 -9.54 18.76
N GLY A 143 -8.94 -8.98 17.67
CA GLY A 143 -8.33 -7.86 16.93
C GLY A 143 -7.15 -8.23 16.04
N LYS A 144 -6.86 -9.52 15.82
CA LYS A 144 -5.86 -9.92 14.82
C LYS A 144 -6.40 -9.67 13.42
N ILE A 145 -5.52 -9.31 12.47
CA ILE A 145 -5.92 -9.20 11.07
C ILE A 145 -6.23 -10.61 10.56
N TRP A 146 -7.49 -10.85 10.22
CA TRP A 146 -7.89 -12.08 9.56
C TRP A 146 -7.71 -11.96 8.05
N LYS A 147 -8.28 -10.91 7.45
CA LYS A 147 -8.13 -10.67 6.02
C LYS A 147 -7.71 -9.23 5.77
N ALA A 148 -6.85 -9.05 4.77
CA ALA A 148 -6.40 -7.74 4.33
C ALA A 148 -6.53 -7.61 2.81
N ILE A 149 -6.89 -6.42 2.34
CA ILE A 149 -6.84 -6.06 0.93
C ILE A 149 -5.52 -5.37 0.64
N CYS A 150 -4.93 -5.75 -0.48
CA CYS A 150 -3.68 -5.21 -0.99
C CYS A 150 -3.89 -4.57 -2.35
N ILE A 151 -3.26 -3.43 -2.56
CA ILE A 151 -3.24 -2.74 -3.85
C ILE A 151 -1.79 -2.57 -4.27
N VAL A 152 -1.47 -2.96 -5.51
CA VAL A 152 -0.15 -2.78 -6.12
C VAL A 152 -0.26 -1.85 -7.31
N SER A 153 0.56 -0.82 -7.32
CA SER A 153 0.71 0.15 -8.40
C SER A 153 2.19 0.35 -8.77
N LEU A 154 2.47 1.01 -9.88
CA LEU A 154 3.84 1.46 -10.13
C LEU A 154 4.24 2.46 -9.04
N SER A 155 5.47 2.36 -8.55
CA SER A 155 5.99 3.30 -7.57
C SER A 155 6.36 4.62 -8.25
N SER A 156 6.10 5.74 -7.56
CA SER A 156 6.62 7.06 -7.90
C SER A 156 8.02 7.33 -7.34
N ASN A 157 8.53 6.44 -6.49
CA ASN A 157 9.85 6.54 -5.89
C ASN A 157 10.93 5.92 -6.81
N LEU A 158 12.20 6.14 -6.46
CA LEU A 158 13.34 5.65 -7.25
C LEU A 158 13.99 4.38 -6.65
N SER A 159 13.62 4.01 -5.45
CA SER A 159 14.21 2.87 -4.72
C SER A 159 13.20 2.16 -3.83
N SER A 160 13.49 0.91 -3.51
CA SER A 160 12.71 0.10 -2.57
C SER A 160 12.75 0.65 -1.14
N GLY A 161 11.77 0.29 -0.34
CA GLY A 161 11.57 0.76 1.03
C GLY A 161 10.43 1.76 1.10
N ASN A 162 10.72 3.02 1.45
CA ASN A 162 9.72 4.11 1.58
C ASN A 162 8.50 3.71 2.43
N VAL A 163 8.78 3.04 3.55
CA VAL A 163 7.75 2.42 4.39
C VAL A 163 7.04 3.47 5.22
N THR A 164 5.72 3.55 5.07
CA THR A 164 4.87 4.45 5.84
C THR A 164 3.64 3.74 6.39
N ILE A 165 3.16 4.20 7.54
CA ILE A 165 1.84 3.86 8.07
C ILE A 165 1.05 5.15 8.18
N GLU A 166 -0.19 5.12 7.70
CA GLU A 166 -1.11 6.24 7.75
C GLU A 166 -2.41 5.85 8.44
N LYS A 167 -2.98 6.78 9.21
CA LYS A 167 -4.32 6.65 9.76
C LYS A 167 -5.29 7.50 8.93
N LEU A 168 -6.47 6.96 8.62
CA LEU A 168 -7.55 7.71 7.97
C LEU A 168 -7.94 8.93 8.83
N ASN A 169 -8.16 10.06 8.17
CA ASN A 169 -8.53 11.33 8.81
C ASN A 169 -7.50 11.84 9.85
N SER A 170 -6.23 11.50 9.69
CA SER A 170 -5.14 12.01 10.52
C SER A 170 -4.14 12.81 9.69
N ASP A 171 -3.65 13.90 10.24
CA ASP A 171 -2.56 14.69 9.66
C ASP A 171 -1.18 14.10 9.93
N LEU A 172 -1.13 12.96 10.64
CA LEU A 172 0.10 12.25 10.94
C LEU A 172 0.24 11.02 10.03
N LEU A 173 1.47 10.77 9.65
CA LEU A 173 1.95 9.51 9.12
C LEU A 173 3.17 9.07 9.94
N TRP A 174 3.47 7.79 9.92
CA TRP A 174 4.70 7.24 10.52
C TRP A 174 5.57 6.68 9.43
N LYS A 175 6.82 7.11 9.39
CA LYS A 175 7.84 6.57 8.47
C LYS A 175 8.74 5.62 9.23
N LEU A 176 9.03 4.45 8.64
CA LEU A 176 9.96 3.49 9.24
C LEU A 176 11.41 3.92 9.01
N ASP A 177 12.12 4.25 10.08
CA ASP A 177 13.58 4.27 10.09
C ASP A 177 14.08 2.83 10.15
N ARG A 178 14.49 2.28 9.02
CA ARG A 178 14.92 0.89 8.90
C ARG A 178 16.24 0.61 9.60
N SER A 179 17.09 1.61 9.78
CA SER A 179 18.37 1.45 10.44
C SER A 179 18.22 1.15 11.94
N ASN A 180 17.19 1.77 12.55
CA ASN A 180 16.92 1.64 13.98
C ASN A 180 15.61 0.85 14.26
N VAL A 181 14.95 0.34 13.22
CA VAL A 181 13.64 -0.33 13.27
C VAL A 181 12.62 0.47 14.10
N LYS A 182 12.57 1.80 13.85
CA LYS A 182 11.75 2.73 14.62
C LYS A 182 10.79 3.50 13.74
N TRP A 183 9.53 3.58 14.16
CA TRP A 183 8.53 4.42 13.53
C TRP A 183 8.68 5.88 13.99
N VAL A 184 8.89 6.78 13.04
CA VAL A 184 9.06 8.22 13.26
C VAL A 184 7.82 8.95 12.77
N PRO A 185 7.07 9.63 13.66
CA PRO A 185 5.90 10.39 13.25
C PRO A 185 6.31 11.60 12.43
N GLN A 186 5.56 11.85 11.35
CA GLN A 186 5.73 13.01 10.47
C GLN A 186 4.35 13.61 10.19
N LYS A 187 4.29 14.92 9.95
CA LYS A 187 3.07 15.55 9.45
C LYS A 187 2.91 15.26 7.96
N LYS A 188 1.68 14.94 7.55
CA LYS A 188 1.32 14.88 6.13
C LYS A 188 1.45 16.27 5.52
N ILE A 189 1.93 16.31 4.28
CA ILE A 189 1.90 17.52 3.49
C ILE A 189 0.48 17.70 2.96
N ASN A 190 -0.27 18.60 3.58
CA ASN A 190 -1.60 18.95 3.13
C ASN A 190 -1.51 20.13 2.17
N LEU A 191 -1.84 19.86 0.91
CA LEU A 191 -1.92 20.92 -0.10
C LEU A 191 -3.27 21.62 0.01
N THR A 192 -3.26 22.94 -0.06
CA THR A 192 -4.48 23.73 -0.21
C THR A 192 -5.10 23.47 -1.59
N GLU A 193 -6.42 23.72 -1.73
CA GLU A 193 -7.10 23.59 -3.03
C GLU A 193 -6.38 24.37 -4.14
N ARG A 194 -5.88 25.55 -3.81
CA ARG A 194 -5.14 26.41 -4.74
C ARG A 194 -3.78 25.79 -5.15
N GLU A 195 -3.08 25.18 -4.24
CA GLU A 195 -1.83 24.46 -4.54
C GLU A 195 -2.09 23.24 -5.43
N VAL A 196 -3.18 22.49 -5.17
CA VAL A 196 -3.61 21.38 -6.02
C VAL A 196 -3.96 21.86 -7.43
N GLU A 197 -4.67 22.97 -7.56
CA GLU A 197 -5.02 23.56 -8.86
C GLU A 197 -3.78 23.96 -9.66
N ILE A 198 -2.83 24.64 -9.02
CA ILE A 198 -1.54 25.02 -9.63
C ILE A 198 -0.75 23.78 -10.08
N LEU A 199 -0.70 22.71 -9.25
CA LEU A 199 -0.05 21.45 -9.62
C LEU A 199 -0.71 20.79 -10.83
N ARG A 200 -2.04 20.79 -10.92
CA ARG A 200 -2.77 20.25 -12.08
C ARG A 200 -2.42 20.98 -13.37
N PHE A 201 -2.33 22.30 -13.35
CA PHE A 201 -1.93 23.06 -14.52
C PHE A 201 -0.45 22.84 -14.89
N TYR A 202 0.42 22.77 -13.88
CA TYR A 202 1.83 22.41 -14.10
C TYR A 202 1.98 21.03 -14.75
N HIS A 203 1.25 20.03 -14.26
CA HIS A 203 1.27 18.69 -14.82
C HIS A 203 0.74 18.62 -16.27
N ARG A 204 -0.16 19.53 -16.62
CA ARG A 204 -0.68 19.69 -18.00
C ARG A 204 0.27 20.48 -18.90
N GLY A 205 1.42 20.89 -18.42
CA GLY A 205 2.44 21.63 -19.19
C GLY A 205 2.18 23.13 -19.32
N LEU A 206 1.23 23.71 -18.57
CA LEU A 206 0.98 25.15 -18.63
C LEU A 206 2.17 25.94 -18.05
N THR A 207 2.50 27.03 -18.71
CA THR A 207 3.46 28.04 -18.22
C THR A 207 2.91 28.75 -16.98
N ILE A 208 3.78 29.48 -16.29
CA ILE A 208 3.39 30.30 -15.14
C ILE A 208 2.39 31.38 -15.57
N LEU A 209 2.61 32.00 -16.74
CA LEU A 209 1.73 33.03 -17.29
C LEU A 209 0.32 32.45 -17.57
N GLU A 210 0.23 31.39 -18.36
CA GLU A 210 -1.05 30.73 -18.68
C GLU A 210 -1.77 30.24 -17.41
N THR A 211 -1.04 29.73 -16.42
CA THR A 211 -1.62 29.37 -15.12
C THR A 211 -2.18 30.59 -14.41
N SER A 212 -1.43 31.70 -14.36
CA SER A 212 -1.88 32.95 -13.69
C SER A 212 -3.16 33.52 -14.29
N GLU A 213 -3.28 33.49 -15.63
CA GLU A 213 -4.48 33.91 -16.36
C GLU A 213 -5.68 33.02 -16.06
N LYS A 214 -5.48 31.68 -16.08
CA LYS A 214 -6.58 30.72 -15.84
C LYS A 214 -7.15 30.74 -14.42
N ILE A 215 -6.32 31.05 -13.43
CA ILE A 215 -6.74 31.03 -12.01
C ILE A 215 -6.90 32.44 -11.43
N PHE A 216 -6.75 33.49 -12.27
CA PHE A 216 -6.89 34.89 -11.89
C PHE A 216 -5.98 35.29 -10.71
N LEU A 217 -4.73 34.86 -10.74
CA LEU A 217 -3.69 35.25 -9.78
C LEU A 217 -2.54 35.98 -10.46
N SER A 218 -1.78 36.75 -9.67
CA SER A 218 -0.56 37.35 -10.19
C SER A 218 0.51 36.30 -10.53
N ILE A 219 1.34 36.58 -11.51
CA ILE A 219 2.48 35.74 -11.90
C ILE A 219 3.35 35.41 -10.68
N ASP A 220 3.58 36.39 -9.81
CA ASP A 220 4.42 36.20 -8.62
C ASP A 220 3.78 35.33 -7.57
N THR A 221 2.46 35.37 -7.42
CA THR A 221 1.70 34.44 -6.56
C THR A 221 1.84 33.00 -7.07
N VAL A 222 1.69 32.77 -8.37
CA VAL A 222 1.86 31.44 -8.97
C VAL A 222 3.31 30.95 -8.79
N LYS A 223 4.31 31.82 -9.01
CA LYS A 223 5.73 31.48 -8.75
C LYS A 223 5.97 31.10 -7.29
N PHE A 224 5.40 31.84 -6.35
CA PHE A 224 5.52 31.56 -4.91
C PHE A 224 5.01 30.16 -4.59
N HIS A 225 3.79 29.83 -4.99
CA HIS A 225 3.19 28.51 -4.76
C HIS A 225 4.00 27.39 -5.43
N ARG A 226 4.43 27.56 -6.68
CA ARG A 226 5.29 26.57 -7.36
C ARG A 226 6.61 26.34 -6.63
N ARG A 227 7.28 27.38 -6.16
CA ARG A 227 8.53 27.23 -5.39
C ARG A 227 8.30 26.51 -4.07
N LYS A 228 7.20 26.79 -3.38
CA LYS A 228 6.82 26.09 -2.14
C LYS A 228 6.59 24.60 -2.39
N LEU A 229 5.84 24.26 -3.46
CA LEU A 229 5.54 22.88 -3.85
C LEU A 229 6.77 22.07 -4.27
N LEU A 230 7.78 22.70 -4.85
CA LEU A 230 9.00 22.02 -5.29
C LEU A 230 10.07 21.88 -4.18
N ARG A 231 9.84 22.48 -3.00
CA ARG A 231 10.75 22.39 -1.84
C ARG A 231 10.33 21.33 -0.82
N ASN A 232 9.10 20.88 -0.90
CA ASN A 232 8.51 19.83 -0.06
C ASN A 232 8.56 18.48 -0.79
#